data_77ef3fc80d07c99bbfe1f46792ed170a
#
_entry.id   77ef3fc80d07c99bbfe1f46792ed170a
#
_cell.length_a   1.000
_cell.length_b   1.000
_cell.length_c   1.000
_cell.angle_alpha   90.00
_cell.angle_beta   90.00
_cell.angle_gamma   90.00
#
_symmetry.space_group_name_H-M   'P 1'
#
loop_
_entity.id
_entity.type
_entity.pdbx_description
1 polymer ?
#
loop_
_entity_poly.entity_id
_entity_poly.type
_entity_poly.pdbx_seq_one_letter_code
_entity_poly.pdbx_strand_id
1 'polypeptide(L)'
;MNQTGVLRAGTEASPTGRTGAERTAAWMVGDTLSCVLHLGDSSIAYLLADQGHEVVVAGDDVTHARHPDIQYVRTQGERLPFAPESFDVVIVPELRDAPTALAEYARVLQPDGLLSTVTRTYDDTIPWMRKLREIIGDRVPRHTPADTFTASGLFDQPEKDEFGTWEQLDLPGFMRFAEQTKSPSVDAEALVRVRALFNSYGEQTGTLRLRHQTHCLRARVIKENLAREATPPDPTLIELS
;
A
#
# COMPACT_ATOMS: atom_id res chain seq x y z
N MET A 1 -23.35 24.97 -28.37
CA MET A 1 -22.31 25.38 -27.40
C MET A 1 -22.52 24.56 -26.13
N ASN A 2 -21.86 23.40 -26.04
CA ASN A 2 -21.95 22.49 -24.89
C ASN A 2 -20.69 22.69 -24.06
N GLN A 3 -20.84 23.25 -22.87
CA GLN A 3 -19.79 23.23 -21.86
C GLN A 3 -19.93 21.93 -21.07
N THR A 4 -19.00 21.04 -21.30
CA THR A 4 -18.81 19.83 -20.50
C THR A 4 -18.15 20.22 -19.17
N GLY A 5 -18.95 20.30 -18.12
CA GLY A 5 -18.46 20.53 -16.77
C GLY A 5 -17.72 19.31 -16.26
N VAL A 6 -16.41 19.38 -16.20
CA VAL A 6 -15.56 18.42 -15.47
C VAL A 6 -15.76 18.69 -13.97
N LEU A 7 -16.57 17.87 -13.30
CA LEU A 7 -16.68 17.88 -11.84
C LEU A 7 -15.38 17.38 -11.23
N ARG A 8 -14.60 18.31 -10.68
CA ARG A 8 -13.43 18.01 -9.86
C ARG A 8 -13.88 17.35 -8.56
N ALA A 9 -13.29 16.20 -8.25
CA ALA A 9 -13.37 15.58 -6.93
C ALA A 9 -12.97 16.61 -5.87
N GLY A 10 -13.90 16.96 -4.99
CA GLY A 10 -13.63 17.85 -3.86
C GLY A 10 -12.78 17.15 -2.83
N THR A 11 -11.48 17.36 -2.89
CA THR A 11 -10.53 16.96 -1.86
C THR A 11 -10.59 18.02 -0.75
N GLU A 12 -11.01 17.65 0.46
CA GLU A 12 -10.85 18.53 1.61
C GLU A 12 -9.35 18.73 1.86
N ALA A 13 -8.85 19.90 1.48
CA ALA A 13 -7.47 20.30 1.72
C ALA A 13 -7.26 20.52 3.23
N SER A 14 -6.28 19.83 3.81
CA SER A 14 -5.76 20.14 5.14
C SER A 14 -5.11 21.54 5.16
N PRO A 15 -4.86 22.14 6.32
CA PRO A 15 -4.26 23.49 6.44
C PRO A 15 -2.90 23.66 5.76
N THR A 16 -2.26 22.58 5.31
CA THR A 16 -1.00 22.58 4.53
C THR A 16 -1.19 22.47 3.02
N GLY A 17 -2.44 22.42 2.51
CA GLY A 17 -2.72 22.30 1.06
C GLY A 17 -2.45 20.92 0.45
N ARG A 18 -1.90 19.96 1.19
CA ARG A 18 -1.60 18.61 0.69
C ARG A 18 -2.83 17.70 0.73
N THR A 19 -3.00 16.87 -0.29
CA THR A 19 -4.02 15.81 -0.33
C THR A 19 -3.72 14.71 0.70
N GLY A 20 -4.70 13.89 1.05
CA GLY A 20 -4.49 12.74 1.95
C GLY A 20 -3.43 11.77 1.43
N ALA A 21 -3.38 11.55 0.11
CA ALA A 21 -2.39 10.69 -0.53
C ALA A 21 -0.97 11.27 -0.45
N GLU A 22 -0.81 12.58 -0.68
CA GLU A 22 0.49 13.26 -0.54
C GLU A 22 1.00 13.24 0.91
N ARG A 23 0.11 13.38 1.88
CA ARG A 23 0.48 13.25 3.30
C ARG A 23 0.93 11.84 3.65
N THR A 24 0.20 10.83 3.15
CA THR A 24 0.56 9.43 3.31
C THR A 24 1.95 9.16 2.70
N ALA A 25 2.18 9.55 1.46
CA ALA A 25 3.45 9.38 0.77
C ALA A 25 4.61 10.03 1.56
N ALA A 26 4.47 11.30 1.93
CA ALA A 26 5.48 12.01 2.71
C ALA A 26 5.76 11.37 4.08
N TRP A 27 4.73 10.92 4.77
CA TRP A 27 4.93 10.25 6.06
C TRP A 27 5.68 8.91 5.92
N MET A 28 5.43 8.15 4.85
CA MET A 28 6.07 6.85 4.64
C MET A 28 7.56 6.92 4.37
N VAL A 29 8.05 8.00 3.74
CA VAL A 29 9.46 8.16 3.36
C VAL A 29 10.23 9.13 4.26
N GLY A 30 9.54 9.99 5.03
CA GLY A 30 10.15 11.05 5.81
C GLY A 30 10.43 12.32 4.99
N ASP A 31 11.25 13.22 5.55
CA ASP A 31 11.42 14.59 5.03
C ASP A 31 12.58 14.76 4.03
N THR A 32 13.34 13.69 3.75
CA THR A 32 14.50 13.72 2.85
C THR A 32 14.24 13.00 1.54
N LEU A 33 14.86 13.47 0.46
CA LEU A 33 14.85 12.73 -0.81
C LEU A 33 15.53 11.37 -0.59
N SER A 34 14.88 10.33 -1.05
CA SER A 34 15.23 8.95 -0.74
C SER A 34 15.19 8.07 -1.99
N CYS A 35 15.99 7.02 -1.98
CA CYS A 35 15.88 5.91 -2.92
C CYS A 35 14.85 4.92 -2.35
N VAL A 36 13.73 4.74 -3.05
CA VAL A 36 12.55 4.03 -2.57
C VAL A 36 12.30 2.78 -3.41
N LEU A 37 12.24 1.62 -2.76
CA LEU A 37 11.70 0.39 -3.35
C LEU A 37 10.22 0.26 -2.99
N HIS A 38 9.35 0.28 -3.97
CA HIS A 38 7.92 0.03 -3.80
C HIS A 38 7.55 -1.35 -4.36
N LEU A 39 7.01 -2.23 -3.51
CA LEU A 39 6.55 -3.55 -3.95
C LEU A 39 5.13 -3.45 -4.49
N GLY A 40 4.96 -3.84 -5.77
CA GLY A 40 3.71 -3.67 -6.51
C GLY A 40 3.51 -2.24 -7.03
N ASP A 41 2.62 -2.09 -8.00
CA ASP A 41 2.31 -0.78 -8.62
C ASP A 41 1.24 -0.05 -7.82
N SER A 42 1.46 1.24 -7.55
CA SER A 42 0.50 2.07 -6.83
C SER A 42 0.63 3.55 -7.13
N SER A 43 -0.47 4.28 -6.89
CA SER A 43 -0.47 5.75 -6.96
C SER A 43 0.48 6.44 -5.97
N ILE A 44 0.90 5.75 -4.90
CA ILE A 44 1.89 6.25 -3.95
C ILE A 44 3.26 6.31 -4.60
N ALA A 45 3.65 5.29 -5.37
CA ALA A 45 4.91 5.29 -6.11
C ALA A 45 4.99 6.48 -7.09
N TYR A 46 3.88 6.79 -7.78
CA TYR A 46 3.81 7.94 -8.69
C TYR A 46 3.96 9.26 -7.96
N LEU A 47 3.27 9.43 -6.84
CA LEU A 47 3.39 10.65 -6.02
C LEU A 47 4.82 10.86 -5.49
N LEU A 48 5.52 9.80 -5.11
CA LEU A 48 6.90 9.87 -4.65
C LEU A 48 7.85 10.27 -5.78
N ALA A 49 7.67 9.71 -6.98
CA ALA A 49 8.45 10.11 -8.15
C ALA A 49 8.20 11.58 -8.52
N ASP A 50 6.93 12.03 -8.53
CA ASP A 50 6.56 13.44 -8.75
C ASP A 50 7.17 14.39 -7.70
N GLN A 51 7.44 13.90 -6.48
CA GLN A 51 8.09 14.65 -5.40
C GLN A 51 9.63 14.64 -5.51
N GLY A 52 10.18 13.92 -6.49
CA GLY A 52 11.61 13.89 -6.79
C GLY A 52 12.37 12.76 -6.08
N HIS A 53 11.68 11.79 -5.45
CA HIS A 53 12.32 10.58 -4.94
C HIS A 53 12.78 9.68 -6.09
N GLU A 54 13.89 8.97 -5.91
CA GLU A 54 14.30 7.91 -6.82
C GLU A 54 13.47 6.65 -6.52
N VAL A 55 12.56 6.28 -7.43
CA VAL A 55 11.59 5.21 -7.18
C VAL A 55 11.82 4.02 -8.08
N VAL A 56 11.93 2.84 -7.46
CA VAL A 56 11.95 1.54 -8.11
C VAL A 56 10.68 0.80 -7.73
N VAL A 57 9.88 0.40 -8.72
CA VAL A 57 8.72 -0.48 -8.52
C VAL A 57 9.10 -1.90 -8.87
N ALA A 58 8.92 -2.82 -7.94
CA ALA A 58 9.21 -4.23 -8.13
C ALA A 58 7.94 -5.09 -7.96
N GLY A 59 7.72 -6.02 -8.87
CA GLY A 59 6.55 -6.90 -8.84
C GLY A 59 6.61 -7.99 -9.92
N ASP A 60 5.64 -8.89 -9.89
CA ASP A 60 5.50 -9.99 -10.86
C ASP A 60 4.93 -9.49 -12.21
N ASP A 61 4.08 -8.48 -12.19
CA ASP A 61 3.52 -7.82 -13.37
C ASP A 61 3.93 -6.34 -13.44
N VAL A 62 5.00 -6.08 -14.15
CA VAL A 62 5.52 -4.73 -14.46
C VAL A 62 5.41 -4.39 -15.94
N THR A 63 4.58 -5.12 -16.69
CA THR A 63 4.42 -4.96 -18.16
C THR A 63 3.85 -3.61 -18.56
N HIS A 64 3.30 -2.87 -17.63
CA HIS A 64 2.65 -1.58 -17.86
C HIS A 64 3.36 -0.46 -17.11
N ALA A 65 4.65 -0.20 -17.46
CA ALA A 65 5.36 1.01 -17.00
C ALA A 65 4.51 2.26 -17.31
N ARG A 66 4.10 2.98 -16.30
CA ARG A 66 3.12 4.08 -16.41
C ARG A 66 3.68 5.43 -16.04
N HIS A 67 4.85 5.47 -15.45
CA HIS A 67 5.50 6.71 -15.05
C HIS A 67 6.93 6.77 -15.59
N PRO A 68 7.32 7.87 -16.28
CA PRO A 68 8.63 7.96 -16.95
C PRO A 68 9.82 7.96 -15.98
N ASP A 69 9.62 8.48 -14.76
CA ASP A 69 10.69 8.63 -13.77
C ASP A 69 10.75 7.47 -12.77
N ILE A 70 10.01 6.37 -13.02
CA ILE A 70 10.04 5.16 -12.19
C ILE A 70 10.76 4.04 -12.94
N GLN A 71 11.69 3.38 -12.25
CA GLN A 71 12.27 2.14 -12.72
C GLN A 71 11.37 0.96 -12.36
N TYR A 72 11.06 0.12 -13.35
CA TYR A 72 10.22 -1.06 -13.15
C TYR A 72 11.06 -2.33 -13.26
N VAL A 73 11.05 -3.14 -12.19
CA VAL A 73 11.83 -4.38 -12.11
C VAL A 73 10.90 -5.56 -11.86
N ARG A 74 10.95 -6.54 -12.76
CA ARG A 74 10.19 -7.77 -12.55
C ARG A 74 10.86 -8.64 -11.49
N THR A 75 10.09 -9.04 -10.48
CA THR A 75 10.54 -9.93 -9.42
C THR A 75 9.61 -11.13 -9.32
N GLN A 76 10.18 -12.30 -8.99
CA GLN A 76 9.41 -13.51 -8.71
C GLN A 76 9.89 -14.11 -7.39
N GLY A 77 8.93 -14.43 -6.51
CA GLY A 77 9.21 -14.96 -5.20
C GLY A 77 9.63 -13.91 -4.18
N GLU A 78 10.19 -14.38 -3.06
CA GLU A 78 10.53 -13.54 -1.91
C GLU A 78 11.91 -12.87 -2.03
N ARG A 79 12.80 -13.40 -2.87
CA ARG A 79 14.15 -12.87 -3.04
C ARG A 79 14.15 -11.69 -4.01
N LEU A 80 14.70 -10.57 -3.55
CA LEU A 80 14.79 -9.34 -4.32
C LEU A 80 16.09 -9.28 -5.13
N PRO A 81 16.07 -8.90 -6.43
CA PRO A 81 17.23 -8.85 -7.30
C PRO A 81 18.08 -7.58 -7.12
N PHE A 82 18.21 -7.13 -5.88
CA PHE A 82 18.97 -5.91 -5.55
C PHE A 82 20.13 -6.25 -4.63
N ALA A 83 21.19 -5.45 -4.68
CA ALA A 83 22.30 -5.54 -3.77
C ALA A 83 21.88 -5.23 -2.32
N PRO A 84 22.61 -5.69 -1.30
CA PRO A 84 22.38 -5.22 0.06
C PRO A 84 22.52 -3.69 0.13
N GLU A 85 21.76 -3.06 1.03
CA GLU A 85 21.88 -1.63 1.34
C GLU A 85 21.70 -0.72 0.12
N SER A 86 20.71 -1.03 -0.73
CA SER A 86 20.44 -0.25 -1.96
C SER A 86 19.35 0.80 -1.78
N PHE A 87 18.53 0.73 -0.73
CA PHE A 87 17.34 1.58 -0.57
C PHE A 87 17.27 2.20 0.82
N ASP A 88 16.86 3.45 0.85
CA ASP A 88 16.56 4.16 2.11
C ASP A 88 15.20 3.73 2.67
N VAL A 89 14.24 3.44 1.78
CA VAL A 89 12.88 3.05 2.16
C VAL A 89 12.41 1.87 1.31
N VAL A 90 11.80 0.89 1.96
CA VAL A 90 11.03 -0.19 1.31
C VAL A 90 9.57 -0.01 1.68
N ILE A 91 8.70 0.10 0.67
CA ILE A 91 7.25 0.22 0.83
C ILE A 91 6.58 -1.07 0.39
N VAL A 92 5.82 -1.68 1.32
CA VAL A 92 5.10 -2.93 1.10
C VAL A 92 3.60 -2.67 1.31
N PRO A 93 2.74 -2.84 0.29
CA PRO A 93 1.30 -2.62 0.43
C PRO A 93 0.65 -3.52 1.47
N GLU A 94 1.12 -4.75 1.57
CA GLU A 94 0.66 -5.73 2.55
C GLU A 94 1.85 -6.49 3.10
N LEU A 95 2.22 -6.21 4.34
CA LEU A 95 3.28 -6.93 5.03
C LEU A 95 2.72 -8.27 5.50
N ARG A 96 3.29 -9.35 4.97
CA ARG A 96 2.98 -10.71 5.39
C ARG A 96 3.96 -11.13 6.47
N ASP A 97 3.48 -11.91 7.42
CA ASP A 97 4.34 -12.59 8.39
C ASP A 97 5.08 -13.75 7.68
N ALA A 98 6.11 -13.35 6.94
CA ALA A 98 7.00 -14.24 6.21
C ALA A 98 8.45 -13.87 6.58
N PRO A 99 9.12 -14.64 7.45
CA PRO A 99 10.47 -14.34 7.91
C PRO A 99 11.47 -14.11 6.77
N THR A 100 11.37 -14.90 5.70
CA THR A 100 12.24 -14.77 4.52
C THR A 100 12.06 -13.41 3.83
N ALA A 101 10.82 -12.95 3.67
CA ALA A 101 10.54 -11.64 3.06
C ALA A 101 11.05 -10.50 3.93
N LEU A 102 10.84 -10.57 5.25
CA LEU A 102 11.34 -9.56 6.20
C LEU A 102 12.87 -9.50 6.19
N ALA A 103 13.56 -10.64 6.12
CA ALA A 103 15.02 -10.69 6.00
C ALA A 103 15.52 -10.06 4.68
N GLU A 104 14.81 -10.28 3.57
CA GLU A 104 15.14 -9.65 2.29
C GLU A 104 14.91 -8.13 2.32
N TYR A 105 13.81 -7.65 2.93
CA TYR A 105 13.60 -6.21 3.12
C TYR A 105 14.68 -5.59 3.99
N ALA A 106 15.02 -6.25 5.10
CA ALA A 106 16.12 -5.81 5.95
C ALA A 106 17.46 -5.82 5.22
N ARG A 107 17.72 -6.79 4.34
CA ARG A 107 18.97 -6.89 3.57
C ARG A 107 19.14 -5.71 2.60
N VAL A 108 18.08 -5.37 1.86
CA VAL A 108 18.17 -4.33 0.81
C VAL A 108 18.08 -2.90 1.35
N LEU A 109 17.60 -2.71 2.57
CA LEU A 109 17.58 -1.41 3.23
C LEU A 109 18.99 -0.96 3.61
N GLN A 110 19.24 0.34 3.55
CA GLN A 110 20.43 1.00 4.13
C GLN A 110 20.41 0.88 5.67
N PRO A 111 21.54 1.05 6.36
CA PRO A 111 21.53 1.32 7.81
C PRO A 111 20.57 2.47 8.12
N ASP A 112 19.77 2.34 9.18
CA ASP A 112 18.68 3.28 9.55
C ASP A 112 17.54 3.39 8.53
N GLY A 113 17.51 2.57 7.48
CA GLY A 113 16.46 2.54 6.48
C GLY A 113 15.09 2.14 7.05
N LEU A 114 14.03 2.53 6.37
CA LEU A 114 12.65 2.36 6.80
C LEU A 114 11.93 1.25 6.01
N LEU A 115 11.28 0.35 6.72
CA LEU A 115 10.23 -0.50 6.16
C LEU A 115 8.89 0.16 6.44
N SER A 116 8.14 0.50 5.40
CA SER A 116 6.84 1.15 5.49
C SER A 116 5.74 0.28 4.88
N THR A 117 4.56 0.26 5.51
CA THR A 117 3.38 -0.41 4.96
C THR A 117 2.17 0.49 5.02
N VAL A 118 1.27 0.32 4.07
CA VAL A 118 0.04 1.09 3.96
C VAL A 118 -1.13 0.16 3.69
N THR A 119 -2.16 0.26 4.51
CA THR A 119 -3.41 -0.46 4.33
C THR A 119 -4.56 0.53 4.24
N ARG A 120 -5.35 0.43 3.19
CA ARG A 120 -6.55 1.25 3.03
C ARG A 120 -7.77 0.42 3.39
N THR A 121 -8.59 0.96 4.29
CA THR A 121 -9.88 0.39 4.68
C THR A 121 -11.01 1.36 4.34
N TYR A 122 -12.23 0.87 4.40
CA TYR A 122 -13.43 1.63 4.15
C TYR A 122 -14.29 1.65 5.39
N ASP A 123 -14.99 2.76 5.61
CA ASP A 123 -15.84 2.93 6.79
C ASP A 123 -17.12 2.08 6.69
N ASP A 124 -17.19 1.01 7.45
CA ASP A 124 -18.32 0.08 7.52
C ASP A 124 -19.50 0.60 8.30
N THR A 125 -19.36 1.72 8.98
CA THR A 125 -20.50 2.36 9.66
C THR A 125 -21.46 2.97 8.66
N ILE A 126 -21.02 3.20 7.41
CA ILE A 126 -21.82 3.72 6.32
C ILE A 126 -22.81 2.64 5.85
N PRO A 127 -24.15 2.88 5.92
CA PRO A 127 -25.16 1.85 5.65
C PRO A 127 -25.07 1.21 4.26
N TRP A 128 -24.79 2.00 3.21
CA TRP A 128 -24.66 1.47 1.86
C TRP A 128 -23.38 0.64 1.68
N MET A 129 -22.29 0.99 2.39
CA MET A 129 -21.04 0.24 2.32
C MET A 129 -21.19 -1.18 2.88
N ARG A 130 -21.90 -1.32 3.99
CA ARG A 130 -22.23 -2.62 4.58
C ARG A 130 -23.03 -3.49 3.61
N LYS A 131 -24.07 -2.92 2.99
CA LYS A 131 -24.88 -3.62 1.99
C LYS A 131 -24.08 -3.96 0.73
N LEU A 132 -23.17 -3.08 0.31
CA LEU A 132 -22.28 -3.38 -0.81
C LEU A 132 -21.45 -4.63 -0.52
N ARG A 133 -20.84 -4.73 0.67
CA ARG A 133 -20.06 -5.90 1.08
C ARG A 133 -20.87 -7.20 1.10
N GLU A 134 -22.11 -7.15 1.53
CA GLU A 134 -23.01 -8.30 1.46
C GLU A 134 -23.23 -8.78 0.01
N ILE A 135 -23.21 -7.85 -0.97
CA ILE A 135 -23.42 -8.15 -2.38
C ILE A 135 -22.15 -8.68 -3.04
N ILE A 136 -21.01 -8.03 -2.80
CA ILE A 136 -19.76 -8.30 -3.53
C ILE A 136 -18.81 -9.26 -2.79
N GLY A 137 -19.19 -9.71 -1.60
CA GLY A 137 -18.35 -10.51 -0.71
C GLY A 137 -17.38 -9.64 0.10
N ASP A 138 -16.90 -10.21 1.19
CA ASP A 138 -16.02 -9.50 2.12
C ASP A 138 -14.55 -9.68 1.72
N ARG A 139 -13.99 -8.71 1.02
CA ARG A 139 -12.56 -8.61 0.79
C ARG A 139 -11.98 -7.50 1.67
N VAL A 140 -12.02 -7.73 2.99
CA VAL A 140 -11.41 -6.80 3.93
C VAL A 140 -9.89 -6.84 3.74
N PRO A 141 -9.24 -5.72 3.41
CA PRO A 141 -7.79 -5.63 3.49
C PRO A 141 -7.38 -5.98 4.93
N ARG A 142 -6.48 -6.93 5.09
CA ARG A 142 -5.97 -7.27 6.41
C ARG A 142 -5.01 -6.18 6.85
N HIS A 143 -5.26 -5.61 8.03
CA HIS A 143 -4.27 -4.76 8.67
C HIS A 143 -3.01 -5.57 8.94
N THR A 144 -1.86 -4.97 8.65
CA THR A 144 -0.59 -5.51 9.14
C THR A 144 -0.57 -5.28 10.66
N PRO A 145 -0.49 -6.35 11.47
CA PRO A 145 -0.29 -6.18 12.90
C PRO A 145 1.06 -5.49 13.19
N ALA A 146 1.09 -4.56 14.13
CA ALA A 146 2.33 -3.86 14.47
C ALA A 146 3.44 -4.80 14.98
N ASP A 147 3.05 -5.88 15.65
CA ASP A 147 3.94 -6.93 16.13
C ASP A 147 4.61 -7.75 15.04
N THR A 148 4.09 -7.75 13.79
CA THR A 148 4.79 -8.37 12.65
C THR A 148 6.19 -7.79 12.44
N PHE A 149 6.37 -6.48 12.68
CA PHE A 149 7.69 -5.83 12.57
C PHE A 149 8.65 -6.32 13.65
N THR A 150 8.19 -6.33 14.89
CA THR A 150 9.04 -6.67 16.05
C THR A 150 9.24 -8.17 16.22
N ALA A 151 8.31 -9.00 15.77
CA ALA A 151 8.40 -10.46 15.89
C ALA A 151 9.61 -11.05 15.16
N SER A 152 10.06 -10.43 14.06
CA SER A 152 11.27 -10.84 13.35
C SER A 152 12.56 -10.47 14.08
N GLY A 153 12.53 -9.52 14.99
CA GLY A 153 13.73 -8.92 15.59
C GLY A 153 14.57 -8.06 14.64
N LEU A 154 14.17 -7.95 13.36
CA LEU A 154 14.92 -7.21 12.33
C LEU A 154 14.51 -5.73 12.23
N PHE A 155 13.42 -5.36 12.88
CA PHE A 155 12.87 -4.01 12.87
C PHE A 155 12.52 -3.56 14.28
N ASP A 156 12.60 -2.26 14.51
CA ASP A 156 12.21 -1.65 15.79
C ASP A 156 10.69 -1.58 15.96
N GLN A 157 10.25 -0.97 17.06
CA GLN A 157 8.83 -0.74 17.32
C GLN A 157 8.27 0.21 16.25
N PRO A 158 7.23 -0.19 15.50
CA PRO A 158 6.73 0.64 14.42
C PRO A 158 6.03 1.89 14.94
N GLU A 159 6.32 3.00 14.26
CA GLU A 159 5.51 4.21 14.31
C GLU A 159 4.24 3.99 13.49
N LYS A 160 3.14 4.63 13.88
CA LYS A 160 1.86 4.54 13.20
C LYS A 160 1.24 5.91 12.97
N ASP A 161 0.57 6.04 11.83
CA ASP A 161 -0.30 7.19 11.54
C ASP A 161 -1.55 6.75 10.76
N GLU A 162 -2.60 7.58 10.81
CA GLU A 162 -3.88 7.30 10.17
C GLU A 162 -4.38 8.54 9.44
N PHE A 163 -4.78 8.34 8.18
CA PHE A 163 -5.28 9.40 7.32
C PHE A 163 -6.68 9.08 6.83
N GLY A 164 -7.63 9.92 7.19
CA GLY A 164 -9.01 9.84 6.69
C GLY A 164 -9.22 10.72 5.46
N THR A 165 -9.84 10.19 4.43
CA THR A 165 -10.24 10.95 3.24
C THR A 165 -11.65 10.60 2.81
N TRP A 166 -12.37 11.59 2.24
CA TRP A 166 -13.69 11.39 1.67
C TRP A 166 -13.61 11.43 0.14
N GLU A 167 -14.28 10.52 -0.50
CA GLU A 167 -14.45 10.46 -1.94
C GLU A 167 -15.93 10.52 -2.29
N GLN A 168 -16.27 11.25 -3.37
CA GLN A 168 -17.61 11.21 -3.92
C GLN A 168 -17.62 10.28 -5.13
N LEU A 169 -18.48 9.28 -5.08
CA LEU A 169 -18.67 8.30 -6.14
C LEU A 169 -19.97 8.59 -6.88
N ASP A 170 -19.89 8.94 -8.14
CA ASP A 170 -21.00 8.84 -9.08
C ASP A 170 -21.25 7.37 -9.45
N LEU A 171 -22.31 7.10 -10.21
CA LEU A 171 -22.62 5.72 -10.61
C LEU A 171 -21.46 5.01 -11.33
N PRO A 172 -20.79 5.60 -12.33
CA PRO A 172 -19.61 4.98 -12.94
C PRO A 172 -18.47 4.72 -11.96
N GLY A 173 -18.17 5.66 -11.07
CA GLY A 173 -17.16 5.52 -10.01
C GLY A 173 -17.49 4.41 -9.03
N PHE A 174 -18.76 4.37 -8.59
CA PHE A 174 -19.24 3.33 -7.69
C PHE A 174 -19.19 1.92 -8.32
N MET A 175 -19.54 1.78 -9.60
CA MET A 175 -19.44 0.51 -10.31
C MET A 175 -17.99 0.05 -10.46
N ARG A 176 -17.06 0.96 -10.81
CA ARG A 176 -15.62 0.63 -10.85
C ARG A 176 -15.09 0.22 -9.47
N PHE A 177 -15.48 0.95 -8.43
CA PHE A 177 -15.10 0.61 -7.06
C PHE A 177 -15.58 -0.79 -6.67
N ALA A 178 -16.85 -1.11 -6.94
CA ALA A 178 -17.39 -2.44 -6.67
C ALA A 178 -16.68 -3.55 -7.47
N GLU A 179 -16.36 -3.29 -8.74
CA GLU A 179 -15.64 -4.23 -9.60
C GLU A 179 -14.22 -4.53 -9.09
N GLN A 180 -13.51 -3.51 -8.63
CA GLN A 180 -12.15 -3.64 -8.10
C GLN A 180 -12.09 -4.32 -6.73
N THR A 181 -13.16 -4.17 -5.93
CA THR A 181 -13.23 -4.69 -4.55
C THR A 181 -13.96 -6.02 -4.44
N LYS A 182 -14.72 -6.44 -5.45
CA LYS A 182 -15.47 -7.70 -5.41
C LYS A 182 -14.56 -8.92 -5.21
N SER A 183 -15.09 -9.91 -4.50
CA SER A 183 -14.47 -11.23 -4.42
C SER A 183 -14.50 -11.93 -5.81
N PRO A 184 -13.47 -12.71 -6.17
CA PRO A 184 -13.46 -13.48 -7.43
C PRO A 184 -14.64 -14.45 -7.58
N SER A 185 -15.27 -14.88 -6.49
CA SER A 185 -16.41 -15.77 -6.47
C SER A 185 -17.75 -15.11 -6.78
N VAL A 186 -17.77 -13.77 -6.96
CA VAL A 186 -19.01 -13.00 -7.16
C VAL A 186 -19.39 -13.00 -8.65
N ASP A 187 -20.64 -13.35 -8.90
CA ASP A 187 -21.23 -13.47 -10.24
C ASP A 187 -21.60 -12.12 -10.91
N ALA A 188 -21.98 -12.18 -12.17
CA ALA A 188 -22.39 -10.98 -12.91
C ALA A 188 -23.73 -10.39 -12.40
N GLU A 189 -24.60 -11.18 -11.76
CA GLU A 189 -25.86 -10.70 -11.20
C GLU A 189 -25.61 -9.75 -10.01
N ALA A 190 -24.51 -9.93 -9.30
CA ALA A 190 -24.13 -9.03 -8.22
C ALA A 190 -23.96 -7.59 -8.70
N LEU A 191 -23.44 -7.38 -9.91
CA LEU A 191 -23.29 -6.02 -10.46
C LEU A 191 -24.65 -5.35 -10.74
N VAL A 192 -25.67 -6.12 -11.07
CA VAL A 192 -27.05 -5.60 -11.18
C VAL A 192 -27.56 -5.14 -9.81
N ARG A 193 -27.32 -5.92 -8.77
CA ARG A 193 -27.69 -5.57 -7.38
C ARG A 193 -26.89 -4.37 -6.88
N VAL A 194 -25.60 -4.25 -7.26
CA VAL A 194 -24.75 -3.08 -6.95
C VAL A 194 -25.34 -1.82 -7.56
N ARG A 195 -25.76 -1.85 -8.84
CA ARG A 195 -26.43 -0.71 -9.48
C ARG A 195 -27.74 -0.32 -8.79
N ALA A 196 -28.55 -1.31 -8.42
CA ALA A 196 -29.80 -1.09 -7.68
C ALA A 196 -29.52 -0.46 -6.29
N LEU A 197 -28.45 -0.89 -5.62
CA LEU A 197 -28.00 -0.30 -4.37
C LEU A 197 -27.64 1.19 -4.54
N PHE A 198 -26.87 1.54 -5.58
CA PHE A 198 -26.55 2.94 -5.87
C PHE A 198 -27.83 3.78 -6.05
N ASN A 199 -28.77 3.29 -6.85
CA ASN A 199 -30.03 4.01 -7.09
C ASN A 199 -30.81 4.24 -5.79
N SER A 200 -30.81 3.26 -4.86
CA SER A 200 -31.56 3.41 -3.60
C SER A 200 -30.95 4.42 -2.61
N TYR A 201 -29.65 4.68 -2.66
CA TYR A 201 -28.96 5.58 -1.74
C TYR A 201 -28.50 6.89 -2.39
N GLY A 202 -28.25 6.88 -3.70
CA GLY A 202 -27.78 8.03 -4.46
C GLY A 202 -28.85 8.78 -5.23
N GLU A 203 -30.13 8.37 -5.19
CA GLU A 203 -31.21 8.91 -6.00
C GLU A 203 -31.40 10.43 -5.84
N GLN A 204 -31.21 10.95 -4.63
CA GLN A 204 -31.40 12.38 -4.35
C GLN A 204 -30.17 13.24 -4.68
N THR A 205 -28.97 12.70 -4.58
CA THR A 205 -27.71 13.45 -4.68
C THR A 205 -26.91 13.14 -5.94
N GLY A 206 -27.24 12.07 -6.65
CA GLY A 206 -26.48 11.57 -7.79
C GLY A 206 -25.10 11.00 -7.43
N THR A 207 -24.72 11.02 -6.15
CA THR A 207 -23.42 10.54 -5.66
C THR A 207 -23.55 9.86 -4.29
N LEU A 208 -22.61 8.97 -4.00
CA LEU A 208 -22.41 8.39 -2.68
C LEU A 208 -21.08 8.89 -2.09
N ARG A 209 -21.07 9.18 -0.80
CA ARG A 209 -19.84 9.55 -0.09
C ARG A 209 -19.19 8.32 0.52
N LEU A 210 -17.95 8.02 0.11
CA LEU A 210 -17.11 6.95 0.65
C LEU A 210 -16.05 7.57 1.55
N ARG A 211 -15.90 7.05 2.75
CA ARG A 211 -14.79 7.37 3.65
C ARG A 211 -13.73 6.29 3.54
N HIS A 212 -12.54 6.69 3.11
CA HIS A 212 -11.34 5.88 3.19
C HIS A 212 -10.61 6.17 4.48
N GLN A 213 -10.07 5.14 5.10
CA GLN A 213 -9.12 5.25 6.20
C GLN A 213 -7.84 4.53 5.80
N THR A 214 -6.75 5.29 5.74
CA THR A 214 -5.42 4.79 5.40
C THR A 214 -4.63 4.64 6.68
N HIS A 215 -4.24 3.41 7.01
CA HIS A 215 -3.40 3.08 8.14
C HIS A 215 -1.98 2.87 7.65
N CYS A 216 -1.04 3.57 8.24
CA CYS A 216 0.37 3.52 7.90
C CYS A 216 1.16 3.02 9.09
N LEU A 217 2.10 2.11 8.83
CA LEU A 217 3.12 1.68 9.80
C LEU A 217 4.48 1.86 9.15
N ARG A 218 5.48 2.28 9.91
CA ARG A 218 6.88 2.29 9.49
C ARG A 218 7.79 1.93 10.65
N ALA A 219 8.87 1.21 10.37
CA ALA A 219 9.85 0.79 11.35
C ALA A 219 11.26 0.89 10.77
N ARG A 220 12.25 1.17 11.61
CA ARG A 220 13.67 1.18 11.20
C ARG A 220 14.23 -0.22 11.22
N VAL A 221 15.13 -0.50 10.31
CA VAL A 221 15.86 -1.76 10.28
C VAL A 221 16.92 -1.81 11.38
N ILE A 222 17.07 -2.99 11.99
CA ILE A 222 18.12 -3.30 12.99
C ILE A 222 19.15 -4.22 12.33
N LYS A 223 20.16 -3.62 11.68
CA LYS A 223 21.18 -4.35 10.88
C LYS A 223 22.01 -5.33 11.69
N GLU A 224 22.25 -5.05 12.96
CA GLU A 224 23.02 -5.92 13.87
C GLU A 224 22.36 -7.30 14.00
N ASN A 225 21.04 -7.36 13.96
CA ASN A 225 20.31 -8.61 14.07
C ASN A 225 20.34 -9.40 12.77
N LEU A 226 20.33 -8.74 11.61
CA LEU A 226 20.49 -9.39 10.31
C LEU A 226 21.83 -10.14 10.19
N ALA A 227 22.91 -9.55 10.67
CA ALA A 227 24.23 -10.18 10.67
C ALA A 227 24.28 -11.44 11.56
N ARG A 228 23.51 -11.48 12.65
CA ARG A 228 23.42 -12.66 13.54
C ARG A 228 22.66 -13.82 12.89
N GLU A 229 21.60 -13.54 12.14
CA GLU A 229 20.84 -14.57 11.40
C GLU A 229 21.64 -15.14 10.22
N ALA A 230 22.48 -14.35 9.58
CA ALA A 230 23.27 -14.72 8.42
C ALA A 230 24.55 -15.53 8.77
N THR A 231 24.92 -15.63 10.04
CA THR A 231 26.05 -16.45 10.47
C THR A 231 25.59 -17.91 10.59
N PRO A 232 25.92 -18.80 9.62
CA PRO A 232 25.67 -20.22 9.82
C PRO A 232 26.45 -20.68 11.04
N PRO A 233 25.95 -21.65 11.82
CA PRO A 233 26.75 -22.25 12.89
C PRO A 233 28.05 -22.73 12.27
N ASP A 234 29.17 -22.31 12.85
CA ASP A 234 30.51 -22.62 12.41
C ASP A 234 30.60 -24.13 12.11
N PRO A 235 30.88 -24.55 10.85
CA PRO A 235 31.03 -25.96 10.58
C PRO A 235 32.22 -26.44 11.39
N THR A 236 31.96 -27.22 12.41
CA THR A 236 32.87 -27.95 13.26
C THR A 236 34.24 -28.10 12.60
N LEU A 237 35.23 -27.39 13.11
CA LEU A 237 36.63 -27.69 12.88
C LEU A 237 36.85 -29.14 13.31
N ILE A 238 36.94 -30.06 12.35
CA ILE A 238 37.39 -31.40 12.61
C ILE A 238 38.90 -31.25 12.84
N GLU A 239 39.29 -31.22 14.10
CA GLU A 239 40.69 -31.44 14.46
C GLU A 239 41.03 -32.86 14.08
N LEU A 240 41.80 -33.03 13.00
CA LEU A 240 42.45 -34.28 12.65
C LEU A 240 43.66 -34.43 13.58
N SER A 241 43.54 -35.37 14.52
CA SER A 241 44.66 -35.89 15.32
C SER A 241 45.57 -36.76 14.48
#